data_26df8c655a10cb672766f14d318d402b
#
_entry.id   26df8c655a10cb672766f14d318d402b
#
_cell.length_a   1.000
_cell.length_b   1.000
_cell.length_c   1.000
_cell.angle_alpha   90.00
_cell.angle_beta   90.00
_cell.angle_gamma   90.00
#
_symmetry.space_group_name_H-M   'P 1'
#
loop_
_entity.id
_entity.type
_entity.pdbx_description
1 polymer ?
#
loop_
_entity_poly.entity_id
_entity_poly.type
_entity_poly.pdbx_seq_one_letter_code
_entity_poly.pdbx_strand_id
1 'polypeptide(L)'
;MNTFSLKVIACDRVFFDGRCKQVILPLEDGQKAIQAHHENMAFAVEVGEIRIQEENGNWIYGVTGTGFAQIMNNRATVIVDTCESPEDIDVRRAKEAKERAEEQLRQKQSIQEYYRSKASLARAMERLKASSQKVLRADAPQQCPEKKQQQKTAILAVFFCVWMVQ
;
A
#
# COMPACT_ATOMS: atom_id res chain seq x y z
N MET A 1 -17.24 15.55 9.66
CA MET A 1 -16.74 14.48 8.80
C MET A 1 -15.27 14.22 9.16
N ASN A 2 -14.91 12.98 9.47
CA ASN A 2 -13.51 12.65 9.83
C ASN A 2 -12.70 12.41 8.55
N THR A 3 -12.16 13.47 7.97
CA THR A 3 -11.27 13.41 6.80
C THR A 3 -9.98 14.17 7.06
N PHE A 4 -8.94 13.81 6.35
CA PHE A 4 -7.64 14.47 6.38
C PHE A 4 -7.16 14.80 4.97
N SER A 5 -6.20 15.70 4.85
CA SER A 5 -5.57 16.04 3.57
C SER A 5 -4.50 15.02 3.25
N LEU A 6 -4.57 14.40 2.08
CA LEU A 6 -3.57 13.46 1.59
C LEU A 6 -2.96 13.98 0.29
N LYS A 7 -1.64 13.94 0.20
CA LYS A 7 -0.89 14.18 -1.02
C LYS A 7 0.08 13.04 -1.28
N VAL A 8 -0.05 12.38 -2.43
CA VAL A 8 0.83 11.30 -2.88
C VAL A 8 1.61 11.79 -4.09
N ILE A 9 2.93 11.86 -3.96
CA ILE A 9 3.85 12.41 -4.95
C ILE A 9 4.78 11.29 -5.40
N ALA A 10 4.76 10.97 -6.69
CA ALA A 10 5.77 10.15 -7.34
C ALA A 10 6.81 11.04 -8.04
N CYS A 11 7.94 10.48 -8.45
CA CYS A 11 9.00 11.26 -9.10
C CYS A 11 8.57 11.93 -10.41
N ASP A 12 7.59 11.36 -11.10
CA ASP A 12 7.11 11.81 -12.41
C ASP A 12 5.80 12.60 -12.34
N ARG A 13 4.98 12.38 -11.31
CA ARG A 13 3.65 12.98 -11.20
C ARG A 13 3.12 13.05 -9.77
N VAL A 14 2.08 13.85 -9.57
CA VAL A 14 1.24 13.78 -8.38
C VAL A 14 0.15 12.73 -8.63
N PHE A 15 0.16 11.65 -7.86
CA PHE A 15 -0.81 10.56 -8.00
C PHE A 15 -2.16 10.91 -7.37
N PHE A 16 -2.14 11.55 -6.21
CA PHE A 16 -3.34 11.99 -5.50
C PHE A 16 -3.09 13.30 -4.75
N ASP A 17 -4.03 14.23 -4.80
CA ASP A 17 -4.03 15.47 -4.00
C ASP A 17 -5.48 15.81 -3.64
N GLY A 18 -5.87 15.56 -2.40
CA GLY A 18 -7.26 15.78 -1.98
C GLY A 18 -7.54 15.37 -0.54
N ARG A 19 -8.83 15.35 -0.19
CA ARG A 19 -9.29 14.86 1.12
C ARG A 19 -9.70 13.41 1.04
N CYS A 20 -9.32 12.65 2.06
CA CYS A 20 -9.67 11.24 2.16
C CYS A 20 -10.07 10.87 3.60
N LYS A 21 -10.78 9.75 3.73
CA LYS A 21 -11.16 9.15 5.01
C LYS A 21 -10.04 8.27 5.55
N GLN A 22 -9.40 7.53 4.66
CA GLN A 22 -8.38 6.54 5.02
C GLN A 22 -7.39 6.37 3.87
N VAL A 23 -6.13 6.15 4.23
CA VAL A 23 -5.10 5.62 3.31
C VAL A 23 -4.44 4.41 3.94
N ILE A 24 -4.17 3.38 3.13
CA ILE A 24 -3.46 2.18 3.55
C ILE A 24 -2.17 2.11 2.74
N LEU A 25 -1.04 2.06 3.44
CA LEU A 25 0.31 2.08 2.87
C LEU A 25 1.04 0.76 3.19
N PRO A 26 1.83 0.24 2.26
CA PRO A 26 2.68 -0.92 2.49
C PRO A 26 3.92 -0.55 3.32
N LEU A 27 4.26 -1.38 4.30
CA LEU A 27 5.46 -1.31 5.12
C LEU A 27 6.20 -2.66 5.03
N GLU A 28 7.42 -2.71 5.58
CA GLU A 28 8.23 -3.92 5.63
C GLU A 28 7.54 -5.08 6.38
N ASP A 29 6.87 -4.76 7.47
CA ASP A 29 6.16 -5.70 8.35
C ASP A 29 4.66 -5.86 8.05
N GLY A 30 4.17 -5.26 6.96
CA GLY A 30 2.78 -5.40 6.54
C GLY A 30 2.15 -4.15 5.96
N GLN A 31 0.97 -3.77 6.43
CA GLN A 31 0.23 -2.62 5.93
C GLN A 31 -0.23 -1.73 7.09
N LYS A 32 -0.09 -0.43 6.91
CA LYS A 32 -0.55 0.58 7.88
C LYS A 32 -1.71 1.38 7.34
N ALA A 33 -2.82 1.38 8.07
CA ALA A 33 -3.98 2.21 7.80
C ALA A 33 -3.85 3.52 8.58
N ILE A 34 -4.05 4.65 7.90
CA ILE A 34 -4.01 6.00 8.46
C ILE A 34 -5.39 6.60 8.25
N GLN A 35 -5.96 7.13 9.32
CA GLN A 35 -7.26 7.81 9.33
C GLN A 35 -7.10 9.25 9.83
N ALA A 36 -8.19 10.01 9.80
CA ALA A 36 -8.20 11.36 10.35
C ALA A 36 -7.77 11.38 11.84
N HIS A 37 -7.05 12.43 12.22
CA HIS A 37 -6.50 12.64 13.58
C HIS A 37 -5.47 11.60 14.02
N HIS A 38 -4.83 10.91 13.06
CA HIS A 38 -3.69 10.06 13.36
C HIS A 38 -2.55 10.88 13.98
N GLU A 39 -1.81 10.28 14.91
CA GLU A 39 -0.64 10.90 15.52
C GLU A 39 0.40 11.33 14.48
N ASN A 40 1.15 12.38 14.83
CA ASN A 40 2.25 12.86 13.98
C ASN A 40 3.35 11.81 13.94
N MET A 41 3.71 11.39 12.74
CA MET A 41 4.75 10.39 12.55
C MET A 41 5.35 10.45 11.14
N ALA A 42 6.51 9.83 10.98
CA ALA A 42 7.12 9.56 9.68
C ALA A 42 7.62 8.12 9.64
N PHE A 43 7.47 7.46 8.50
CA PHE A 43 7.89 6.08 8.30
C PHE A 43 8.25 5.79 6.85
N ALA A 44 9.04 4.72 6.63
CA ALA A 44 9.37 4.24 5.30
C ALA A 44 8.18 3.51 4.67
N VAL A 45 7.99 3.72 3.38
CA VAL A 45 7.00 3.04 2.53
C VAL A 45 7.75 2.04 1.67
N GLU A 46 7.28 0.80 1.63
CA GLU A 46 7.83 -0.26 0.82
C GLU A 46 7.08 -0.44 -0.50
N VAL A 47 7.65 -1.26 -1.39
CA VAL A 47 6.99 -1.62 -2.64
C VAL A 47 5.73 -2.42 -2.36
N GLY A 48 4.58 -1.93 -2.83
CA GLY A 48 3.32 -2.63 -2.60
C GLY A 48 2.11 -1.85 -3.07
N GLU A 49 0.95 -2.32 -2.66
CA GLU A 49 -0.33 -1.71 -2.99
C GLU A 49 -0.67 -0.57 -2.02
N ILE A 50 -0.94 0.63 -2.57
CA ILE A 50 -1.59 1.73 -1.85
C ILE A 50 -3.10 1.68 -2.10
N ARG A 51 -3.89 1.94 -1.06
CA ARG A 51 -5.34 2.07 -1.14
C ARG A 51 -5.77 3.37 -0.48
N ILE A 52 -6.54 4.18 -1.18
CA ILE A 52 -7.02 5.48 -0.72
C ILE A 52 -8.55 5.45 -0.74
N GLN A 53 -9.18 5.74 0.38
CA GLN A 53 -10.62 5.92 0.45
C GLN A 53 -10.93 7.41 0.42
N GLU A 54 -11.54 7.85 -0.67
CA GLU A 54 -11.98 9.23 -0.83
C GLU A 54 -13.09 9.63 0.17
N GLU A 55 -13.38 10.91 0.24
CA GLU A 55 -14.45 11.46 1.08
C GLU A 55 -15.84 10.92 0.71
N ASN A 56 -16.09 10.67 -0.58
CA ASN A 56 -17.31 10.07 -1.11
C ASN A 56 -17.44 8.56 -0.79
N GLY A 57 -16.37 7.92 -0.31
CA GLY A 57 -16.32 6.50 0.02
C GLY A 57 -15.72 5.60 -1.07
N ASN A 58 -15.44 6.14 -2.25
CA ASN A 58 -14.79 5.38 -3.32
C ASN A 58 -13.36 5.00 -2.95
N TRP A 59 -12.92 3.86 -3.48
CA TRP A 59 -11.56 3.38 -3.30
C TRP A 59 -10.72 3.59 -4.56
N ILE A 60 -9.57 4.22 -4.38
CA ILE A 60 -8.52 4.35 -5.40
C ILE A 60 -7.42 3.38 -5.03
N TYR A 61 -6.94 2.64 -6.01
CA TYR A 61 -5.88 1.65 -5.88
C TYR A 61 -4.67 2.06 -6.70
N GLY A 62 -3.48 1.82 -6.18
CA GLY A 62 -2.24 2.06 -6.89
C GLY A 62 -1.15 1.09 -6.46
N VAL A 63 -0.07 1.02 -7.22
CA VAL A 63 1.17 0.32 -6.86
C VAL A 63 2.24 1.35 -6.61
N THR A 64 2.78 1.36 -5.41
CA THR A 64 3.86 2.27 -5.03
C THR A 64 5.22 1.60 -5.11
N GLY A 65 6.26 2.40 -5.42
CA GLY A 65 7.63 2.07 -5.14
C GLY A 65 8.03 2.37 -3.69
N THR A 66 9.32 2.34 -3.43
CA THR A 66 9.88 2.72 -2.13
C THR A 66 9.81 4.22 -1.91
N GLY A 67 9.72 4.64 -0.63
CA GLY A 67 9.70 6.04 -0.29
C GLY A 67 9.46 6.30 1.18
N PHE A 68 8.85 7.41 1.52
CA PHE A 68 8.47 7.71 2.89
C PHE A 68 7.12 8.43 2.97
N ALA A 69 6.47 8.29 4.10
CA ALA A 69 5.25 9.00 4.44
C ALA A 69 5.45 9.84 5.70
N GLN A 70 4.93 11.05 5.69
CA GLN A 70 4.90 11.95 6.85
C GLN A 70 3.47 12.34 7.15
N ILE A 71 3.09 12.23 8.42
CA ILE A 71 1.79 12.65 8.93
C ILE A 71 2.04 13.76 9.93
N MET A 72 1.42 14.92 9.70
CA MET A 72 1.53 16.06 10.59
C MET A 72 0.24 16.90 10.53
N ASN A 73 -0.32 17.20 11.70
CA ASN A 73 -1.47 18.11 11.82
C ASN A 73 -2.65 17.74 10.90
N ASN A 74 -3.06 16.48 10.89
CA ASN A 74 -4.15 15.96 10.08
C ASN A 74 -3.90 16.10 8.56
N ARG A 75 -2.63 16.11 8.16
CA ARG A 75 -2.16 16.11 6.78
C ARG A 75 -1.16 14.98 6.60
N ALA A 76 -1.34 14.16 5.57
CA ALA A 76 -0.38 13.13 5.19
C ALA A 76 0.26 13.50 3.84
N THR A 77 1.58 13.41 3.78
CA THR A 77 2.36 13.56 2.55
C THR A 77 3.13 12.26 2.33
N VAL A 78 2.93 11.66 1.18
CA VAL A 78 3.61 10.42 0.77
C VAL A 78 4.48 10.76 -0.44
N ILE A 79 5.77 10.48 -0.35
CA ILE A 79 6.74 10.71 -1.44
C ILE A 79 7.37 9.36 -1.76
N VAL A 80 7.20 8.91 -3.00
CA VAL A 80 7.60 7.57 -3.47
C VAL A 80 8.30 7.65 -4.82
N ASP A 81 9.13 6.66 -5.13
CA ASP A 81 9.82 6.58 -6.42
C ASP A 81 8.84 6.54 -7.59
N THR A 82 7.83 5.66 -7.48
CA THR A 82 6.82 5.45 -8.51
C THR A 82 5.46 5.25 -7.86
N CYS A 83 4.41 5.73 -8.50
CA CYS A 83 3.04 5.39 -8.14
C CYS A 83 2.20 5.27 -9.41
N GLU A 84 1.70 4.07 -9.68
CA GLU A 84 0.99 3.74 -10.90
C GLU A 84 -0.41 3.21 -10.60
N SER A 85 -1.40 3.62 -11.38
CA SER A 85 -2.72 3.01 -11.36
C SER A 85 -2.66 1.60 -11.97
N PRO A 86 -3.44 0.62 -11.46
CA PRO A 86 -3.54 -0.70 -12.09
C PRO A 86 -3.98 -0.65 -13.56
N GLU A 87 -4.55 0.48 -14.00
CA GLU A 87 -4.98 0.71 -15.38
C GLU A 87 -3.82 1.06 -16.31
N ASP A 88 -2.80 1.73 -15.78
CA ASP A 88 -1.62 2.18 -16.51
C ASP A 88 -0.55 1.08 -16.64
N ILE A 89 -0.71 -0.07 -15.95
CA ILE A 89 0.29 -1.13 -15.88
C ILE A 89 0.29 -1.98 -17.15
N ASP A 90 1.41 -1.95 -17.88
CA ASP A 90 1.69 -2.87 -19.01
C ASP A 90 2.14 -4.24 -18.47
N VAL A 91 1.23 -5.20 -18.53
CA VAL A 91 1.44 -6.59 -18.04
C VAL A 91 2.60 -7.28 -18.77
N ARG A 92 2.76 -7.05 -20.08
CA ARG A 92 3.85 -7.66 -20.84
C ARG A 92 5.19 -7.15 -20.36
N ARG A 93 5.32 -5.82 -20.27
CA ARG A 93 6.55 -5.17 -19.76
C ARG A 93 6.87 -5.58 -18.33
N ALA A 94 5.86 -5.76 -17.47
CA ALA A 94 6.03 -6.23 -16.10
C ALA A 94 6.54 -7.68 -16.05
N LYS A 95 6.06 -8.59 -16.93
CA LYS A 95 6.56 -9.97 -17.04
C LYS A 95 8.02 -9.99 -17.50
N GLU A 96 8.36 -9.26 -18.55
CA GLU A 96 9.73 -9.16 -19.05
C GLU A 96 10.70 -8.59 -17.99
N ALA A 97 10.24 -7.61 -17.20
CA ALA A 97 11.03 -7.06 -16.10
C ALA A 97 11.24 -8.08 -14.97
N LYS A 98 10.23 -8.90 -14.66
CA LYS A 98 10.33 -9.99 -13.68
C LYS A 98 11.37 -11.02 -14.14
N GLU A 99 11.26 -11.53 -15.37
CA GLU A 99 12.18 -12.53 -15.91
C GLU A 99 13.64 -12.04 -15.91
N ARG A 100 13.86 -10.79 -16.33
CA ARG A 100 15.19 -10.17 -16.29
C ARG A 100 15.75 -10.07 -14.87
N ALA A 101 14.91 -9.67 -13.91
CA ALA A 101 15.35 -9.56 -12.51
C ALA A 101 15.63 -10.92 -11.87
N GLU A 102 14.85 -11.96 -12.20
CA GLU A 102 15.11 -13.34 -11.76
C GLU A 102 16.42 -13.89 -12.33
N GLU A 103 16.71 -13.63 -13.61
CA GLU A 103 17.95 -14.04 -14.25
C GLU A 103 19.17 -13.34 -13.62
N GLN A 104 19.08 -12.04 -13.38
CA GLN A 104 20.13 -11.28 -12.67
C GLN A 104 20.39 -11.81 -11.26
N LEU A 105 19.36 -12.24 -10.52
CA LEU A 105 19.53 -12.86 -9.20
C LEU A 105 20.23 -14.21 -9.25
N ARG A 106 20.07 -14.98 -10.34
CA ARG A 106 20.77 -16.28 -10.54
C ARG A 106 22.27 -16.12 -10.80
N GLN A 107 22.69 -15.01 -11.40
CA GLN A 107 24.08 -14.79 -11.85
C GLN A 107 25.05 -14.44 -10.72
N LYS A 108 24.70 -14.58 -9.42
CA LYS A 108 25.55 -14.38 -8.24
C LYS A 108 26.49 -13.16 -8.35
N GLN A 109 25.91 -12.02 -8.64
CA GLN A 109 26.63 -10.75 -8.77
C GLN A 109 26.97 -10.14 -7.40
N SER A 110 27.60 -8.97 -7.39
CA SER A 110 27.97 -8.26 -6.16
C SER A 110 26.75 -8.01 -5.24
N ILE A 111 27.00 -7.80 -3.94
CA ILE A 111 25.95 -7.55 -2.94
C ILE A 111 25.05 -6.36 -3.36
N GLN A 112 25.63 -5.31 -3.95
CA GLN A 112 24.86 -4.15 -4.40
C GLN A 112 23.92 -4.48 -5.56
N GLU A 113 24.36 -5.28 -6.52
CA GLU A 113 23.56 -5.74 -7.65
C GLU A 113 22.44 -6.68 -7.20
N TYR A 114 22.70 -7.52 -6.19
CA TYR A 114 21.69 -8.35 -5.57
C TYR A 114 20.53 -7.52 -5.00
N TYR A 115 20.80 -6.47 -4.22
CA TYR A 115 19.74 -5.62 -3.64
C TYR A 115 18.97 -4.85 -4.72
N ARG A 116 19.63 -4.36 -5.77
CA ARG A 116 18.96 -3.71 -6.91
C ARG A 116 18.03 -4.65 -7.66
N SER A 117 18.49 -5.87 -7.93
CA SER A 117 17.71 -6.91 -8.62
C SER A 117 16.52 -7.37 -7.78
N LYS A 118 16.71 -7.52 -6.45
CA LYS A 118 15.63 -7.83 -5.50
C LYS A 118 14.53 -6.74 -5.49
N ALA A 119 14.91 -5.48 -5.43
CA ALA A 119 13.96 -4.36 -5.48
C ALA A 119 13.23 -4.28 -6.84
N SER A 120 13.91 -4.55 -7.95
CA SER A 120 13.31 -4.59 -9.29
C SER A 120 12.30 -5.75 -9.41
N LEU A 121 12.64 -6.92 -8.88
CA LEU A 121 11.75 -8.08 -8.85
C LEU A 121 10.49 -7.79 -8.02
N ALA A 122 10.64 -7.22 -6.83
CA ALA A 122 9.50 -6.85 -5.97
C ALA A 122 8.52 -5.91 -6.70
N ARG A 123 9.02 -4.86 -7.37
CA ARG A 123 8.19 -3.95 -8.17
C ARG A 123 7.45 -4.66 -9.31
N ALA A 124 8.15 -5.55 -10.03
CA ALA A 124 7.54 -6.30 -11.12
C ALA A 124 6.44 -7.25 -10.62
N MET A 125 6.67 -7.92 -9.50
CA MET A 125 5.68 -8.82 -8.89
C MET A 125 4.43 -8.07 -8.41
N GLU A 126 4.58 -6.92 -7.74
CA GLU A 126 3.44 -6.13 -7.28
C GLU A 126 2.64 -5.55 -8.46
N ARG A 127 3.28 -5.13 -9.55
CA ARG A 127 2.60 -4.72 -10.77
C ARG A 127 1.76 -5.87 -11.37
N LEU A 128 2.32 -7.08 -11.45
CA LEU A 128 1.60 -8.25 -11.95
C LEU A 128 0.42 -8.63 -11.05
N LYS A 129 0.61 -8.57 -9.74
CA LYS A 129 -0.44 -8.84 -8.76
C LYS A 129 -1.58 -7.82 -8.87
N ALA A 130 -1.27 -6.53 -8.94
CA ALA A 130 -2.27 -5.48 -9.09
C ALA A 130 -3.08 -5.61 -10.38
N SER A 131 -2.41 -5.93 -11.50
CA SER A 131 -3.10 -6.16 -12.77
C SER A 131 -4.01 -7.39 -12.74
N SER A 132 -3.63 -8.46 -12.03
CA SER A 132 -4.46 -9.67 -11.85
C SER A 132 -5.67 -9.39 -10.96
N GLN A 133 -5.50 -8.61 -9.90
CA GLN A 133 -6.58 -8.26 -8.97
C GLN A 133 -7.58 -7.28 -9.58
N LYS A 134 -7.20 -6.49 -10.58
CA LYS A 134 -8.12 -5.61 -11.30
C LYS A 134 -9.31 -6.40 -11.88
N VAL A 135 -9.05 -7.56 -12.48
CA VAL A 135 -10.10 -8.43 -13.07
C VAL A 135 -11.07 -8.91 -11.99
N LEU A 136 -10.56 -9.30 -10.81
CA LEU A 136 -11.37 -9.80 -9.69
C LEU A 136 -12.16 -8.70 -8.96
N ARG A 137 -11.69 -7.45 -9.02
CA ARG A 137 -12.37 -6.32 -8.36
C ARG A 137 -13.51 -5.73 -9.18
N ALA A 138 -13.46 -5.89 -10.51
CA ALA A 138 -14.55 -5.45 -11.39
C ALA A 138 -15.86 -6.21 -11.12
N ASP A 139 -15.78 -7.44 -10.60
CA ASP A 139 -16.91 -8.33 -10.32
C ASP A 139 -17.31 -8.35 -8.82
N ALA A 140 -16.61 -7.64 -7.94
CA ALA A 140 -16.89 -7.67 -6.51
C ALA A 140 -17.71 -6.44 -6.08
N PRO A 141 -18.86 -6.63 -5.40
CA PRO A 141 -19.53 -5.52 -4.74
C PRO A 141 -18.59 -4.89 -3.70
N GLN A 142 -18.58 -3.57 -3.63
CA GLN A 142 -17.72 -2.76 -2.74
C GLN A 142 -17.97 -3.10 -1.26
N GLN A 143 -17.51 -4.25 -0.79
CA GLN A 143 -17.57 -4.62 0.60
C GLN A 143 -16.33 -4.07 1.33
N CYS A 144 -16.60 -3.12 2.20
CA CYS A 144 -15.64 -2.55 3.15
C CYS A 144 -14.98 -3.65 4.00
N PRO A 145 -13.64 -3.68 4.16
CA PRO A 145 -12.94 -4.70 4.96
C PRO A 145 -13.14 -4.56 6.49
N GLU A 146 -14.07 -3.72 6.96
CA GLU A 146 -14.27 -3.45 8.40
C GLU A 146 -14.62 -4.67 9.27
N LYS A 147 -15.15 -5.76 8.69
CA LYS A 147 -15.64 -6.88 9.51
C LYS A 147 -14.56 -7.78 10.13
N LYS A 148 -13.32 -7.76 9.64
CA LYS A 148 -12.27 -8.62 10.20
C LYS A 148 -11.53 -8.03 11.41
N GLN A 149 -11.58 -6.71 11.59
CA GLN A 149 -10.92 -6.06 12.72
C GLN A 149 -11.78 -6.05 13.97
N GLN A 150 -13.12 -6.00 13.83
CA GLN A 150 -14.04 -6.07 14.96
C GLN A 150 -14.09 -7.47 15.63
N GLN A 151 -13.83 -8.54 14.88
CA GLN A 151 -13.78 -9.88 15.49
C GLN A 151 -12.54 -10.08 16.39
N LYS A 152 -11.39 -9.47 16.07
CA LYS A 152 -10.20 -9.58 16.93
C LYS A 152 -10.32 -8.79 18.22
N THR A 153 -10.97 -7.61 18.20
CA THR A 153 -11.23 -6.81 19.40
C THR A 153 -12.31 -7.43 20.30
N ALA A 154 -13.33 -8.06 19.73
CA ALA A 154 -14.35 -8.77 20.50
C ALA A 154 -13.78 -10.00 21.22
N ILE A 155 -12.87 -10.75 20.60
CA ILE A 155 -12.22 -11.92 21.23
C ILE A 155 -11.28 -11.46 22.36
N LEU A 156 -10.55 -10.34 22.20
CA LEU A 156 -9.70 -9.80 23.27
C LEU A 156 -10.51 -9.23 24.43
N ALA A 157 -11.67 -8.64 24.20
CA ALA A 157 -12.55 -8.15 25.27
C ALA A 157 -13.17 -9.29 26.08
N VAL A 158 -13.52 -10.41 25.45
CA VAL A 158 -14.04 -11.59 26.15
C VAL A 158 -12.93 -12.26 26.99
N PHE A 159 -11.70 -12.32 26.51
CA PHE A 159 -10.56 -12.83 27.28
C PHE A 159 -10.22 -11.96 28.49
N PHE A 160 -10.35 -10.64 28.37
CA PHE A 160 -10.08 -9.70 29.46
C PHE A 160 -11.17 -9.77 30.56
N CYS A 161 -12.44 -9.96 30.20
CA CYS A 161 -13.53 -10.17 31.16
C CYS A 161 -13.42 -11.48 31.93
N VAL A 162 -12.93 -12.56 31.31
CA VAL A 162 -12.78 -13.88 31.99
C VAL A 162 -11.58 -13.86 32.95
N TRP A 163 -10.56 -13.02 32.74
CA TRP A 163 -9.39 -12.94 33.62
C TRP A 163 -9.61 -12.04 34.87
N MET A 164 -10.64 -11.20 34.88
CA MET A 164 -10.97 -10.34 36.03
C MET A 164 -11.94 -10.96 37.04
N VAL A 165 -12.40 -12.20 36.85
CA VAL A 165 -13.36 -12.88 37.72
C VAL A 165 -12.72 -14.08 38.50
N GLN A 166 -11.40 -14.17 38.51
CA GLN A 166 -10.64 -15.04 39.42
C GLN A 166 -9.76 -14.16 40.39
#